data_650fe181a7625bc2d59a1ec91fd97e39
#
_entry.id   650fe181a7625bc2d59a1ec91fd97e39
#
_cell.length_a   1.000
_cell.length_b   1.000
_cell.length_c   1.000
_cell.angle_alpha   90.00
_cell.angle_beta   90.00
_cell.angle_gamma   90.00
#
_symmetry.space_group_name_H-M   'P 1'
#
loop_
_entity.id
_entity.type
_entity.pdbx_description
1 polymer ?
#
loop_
_entity_poly.entity_id
_entity_poly.type
_entity_poly.pdbx_seq_one_letter_code
_entity_poly.pdbx_strand_id
1 'polypeptide(L)'
;MRPVYMVSGGISKFAKARPDKTFQALCMEAYSYAVQDLGLEVGKLNELADGCVISYFSDHFARQLMAGIMAQDYLGLCPKPGHRVEGGGATGGLCFQEAW
;
A
#
# COMPACT_ATOMS: atom_id res chain seq x y z
N MET A 1 7.00 -17.08 -19.23
CA MET A 1 6.56 -16.04 -18.28
C MET A 1 5.11 -16.28 -17.91
N ARG A 2 4.79 -16.32 -16.64
CA ARG A 2 3.41 -16.45 -16.21
C ARG A 2 2.69 -15.11 -16.37
N PRO A 3 1.42 -15.12 -16.78
CA PRO A 3 0.66 -13.88 -16.83
C PRO A 3 0.44 -13.32 -15.41
N VAL A 4 0.46 -12.00 -15.30
CA VAL A 4 0.19 -11.27 -14.05
C VAL A 4 -1.01 -10.38 -14.29
N TYR A 5 -1.93 -10.36 -13.34
CA TYR A 5 -3.20 -9.63 -13.49
C TYR A 5 -3.33 -8.58 -12.40
N MET A 6 -3.76 -7.39 -12.79
CA MET A 6 -4.21 -6.37 -11.84
C MET A 6 -5.70 -6.61 -11.60
N VAL A 7 -6.06 -6.99 -10.37
CA VAL A 7 -7.43 -7.39 -10.05
C VAL A 7 -8.25 -6.25 -9.44
N SER A 8 -7.59 -5.26 -8.86
CA SER A 8 -8.28 -4.11 -8.27
C SER A 8 -7.31 -2.97 -8.01
N GLY A 9 -7.86 -1.82 -7.71
CA GLY A 9 -7.10 -0.64 -7.31
C GLY A 9 -7.96 0.27 -6.45
N GLY A 10 -7.32 1.07 -5.62
CA GLY A 10 -7.98 2.06 -4.78
C GLY A 10 -7.07 3.24 -4.57
N ILE A 11 -7.69 4.39 -4.33
CA ILE A 11 -6.96 5.63 -4.12
C ILE A 11 -7.64 6.41 -3.00
N SER A 12 -6.82 6.99 -2.11
CA SER A 12 -7.35 7.87 -1.08
C SER A 12 -7.79 9.20 -1.71
N LYS A 13 -8.73 9.87 -1.07
CA LYS A 13 -9.25 11.13 -1.57
C LYS A 13 -8.15 12.18 -1.61
N PHE A 14 -7.98 12.81 -2.76
CA PHE A 14 -7.01 13.89 -2.95
C PHE A 14 -7.50 15.17 -2.30
N ALA A 15 -6.58 15.86 -1.65
CA ALA A 15 -6.81 17.19 -1.09
C ALA A 15 -5.47 17.88 -0.93
N LYS A 16 -5.49 19.20 -0.75
CA LYS A 16 -4.28 19.96 -0.47
C LYS A 16 -3.60 19.48 0.80
N ALA A 17 -4.39 19.07 1.80
CA ALA A 17 -3.92 18.49 3.04
C ALA A 17 -4.98 17.54 3.58
N ARG A 18 -4.55 16.53 4.31
CA ARG A 18 -5.43 15.55 4.95
C ARG A 18 -5.06 15.43 6.44
N PRO A 19 -5.32 16.49 7.26
CA PRO A 19 -4.98 16.43 8.70
C PRO A 19 -5.91 15.51 9.49
N ASP A 20 -6.99 15.03 8.90
CA ASP A 20 -7.96 14.13 9.49
C ASP A 20 -7.44 12.71 9.67
N LYS A 21 -6.35 12.34 8.97
CA LYS A 21 -5.83 10.96 9.00
C LYS A 21 -4.32 10.92 9.07
N THR A 22 -3.79 9.89 9.72
CA THR A 22 -2.37 9.55 9.68
C THR A 22 -2.03 8.95 8.31
N PHE A 23 -0.74 8.80 8.00
CA PHE A 23 -0.35 8.15 6.74
C PHE A 23 -0.82 6.70 6.70
N GLN A 24 -0.80 5.98 7.83
CA GLN A 24 -1.32 4.62 7.90
C GLN A 24 -2.82 4.58 7.58
N ALA A 25 -3.57 5.52 8.11
CA ALA A 25 -5.01 5.59 7.87
C ALA A 25 -5.32 5.97 6.41
N LEU A 26 -4.49 6.79 5.78
CA LEU A 26 -4.62 7.09 4.34
C LEU A 26 -4.37 5.85 3.49
N CYS A 27 -3.38 5.04 3.85
CA CYS A 27 -3.12 3.77 3.19
C CYS A 27 -4.32 2.83 3.34
N MET A 28 -4.90 2.76 4.53
CA MET A 28 -6.07 1.92 4.79
C MET A 28 -7.29 2.41 4.00
N GLU A 29 -7.45 3.73 3.84
CA GLU A 29 -8.53 4.28 3.03
C GLU A 29 -8.44 3.77 1.58
N ALA A 30 -7.26 3.90 0.95
CA ALA A 30 -7.04 3.42 -0.41
C ALA A 30 -7.20 1.90 -0.51
N TYR A 31 -6.64 1.17 0.45
CA TYR A 31 -6.72 -0.28 0.50
C TYR A 31 -8.18 -0.75 0.65
N SER A 32 -8.95 -0.09 1.49
CA SER A 32 -10.36 -0.42 1.69
C SER A 32 -11.17 -0.24 0.40
N TYR A 33 -10.91 0.80 -0.37
CA TYR A 33 -11.58 0.98 -1.66
C TYR A 33 -11.24 -0.14 -2.64
N ALA A 34 -9.97 -0.56 -2.70
CA ALA A 34 -9.58 -1.67 -3.55
C ALA A 34 -10.26 -2.98 -3.13
N VAL A 35 -10.36 -3.23 -1.83
CA VAL A 35 -11.00 -4.42 -1.28
C VAL A 35 -12.50 -4.42 -1.58
N GLN A 36 -13.17 -3.27 -1.41
CA GLN A 36 -14.59 -3.13 -1.72
C GLN A 36 -14.88 -3.37 -3.20
N ASP A 37 -13.99 -2.91 -4.08
CA ASP A 37 -14.13 -3.14 -5.51
C ASP A 37 -14.13 -4.64 -5.84
N LEU A 38 -13.42 -5.45 -5.06
CA LEU A 38 -13.42 -6.91 -5.21
C LEU A 38 -14.62 -7.60 -4.55
N GLY A 39 -15.44 -6.87 -3.81
CA GLY A 39 -16.54 -7.44 -3.05
C GLY A 39 -16.09 -8.25 -1.84
N LEU A 40 -14.89 -7.98 -1.33
CA LEU A 40 -14.31 -8.68 -0.19
C LEU A 40 -14.23 -7.78 1.04
N GLU A 41 -13.91 -8.36 2.17
CA GLU A 41 -13.52 -7.64 3.37
C GLU A 41 -11.99 -7.63 3.49
N VAL A 42 -11.45 -6.64 4.21
CA VAL A 42 -9.99 -6.48 4.39
C VAL A 42 -9.37 -7.75 4.95
N GLY A 43 -9.97 -8.34 5.99
CA GLY A 43 -9.45 -9.57 6.58
C GLY A 43 -9.36 -10.73 5.58
N LYS A 44 -10.31 -10.83 4.66
CA LYS A 44 -10.30 -11.88 3.65
C LYS A 44 -9.19 -11.68 2.64
N LEU A 45 -8.98 -10.44 2.17
CA LEU A 45 -7.89 -10.16 1.26
C LEU A 45 -6.54 -10.38 1.94
N ASN A 46 -6.41 -10.02 3.22
CA ASN A 46 -5.19 -10.25 3.97
C ASN A 46 -4.83 -11.74 4.05
N GLU A 47 -5.83 -12.62 4.17
CA GLU A 47 -5.59 -14.07 4.14
C GLU A 47 -5.07 -14.54 2.78
N LEU A 48 -5.56 -13.96 1.70
CA LEU A 48 -5.22 -14.36 0.34
C LEU A 48 -3.88 -13.80 -0.13
N ALA A 49 -3.44 -12.66 0.40
CA ALA A 49 -2.21 -12.01 -0.02
C ALA A 49 -0.98 -12.80 0.43
N ASP A 50 -0.03 -12.99 -0.46
CA ASP A 50 1.22 -13.68 -0.17
C ASP A 50 2.36 -12.73 0.22
N GLY A 51 2.22 -11.46 -0.10
CA GLY A 51 3.25 -10.47 0.20
C GLY A 51 2.75 -9.06 -0.02
N CYS A 52 3.61 -8.10 0.28
CA CYS A 52 3.29 -6.69 0.21
C CYS A 52 4.51 -5.91 -0.26
N VAL A 53 4.33 -5.04 -1.24
CA VAL A 53 5.38 -4.10 -1.66
C VAL A 53 4.85 -2.70 -1.41
N ILE A 54 5.62 -1.91 -0.70
CA ILE A 54 5.24 -0.55 -0.34
C ILE A 54 6.27 0.42 -0.92
N SER A 55 5.80 1.54 -1.40
CA SER A 55 6.68 2.58 -1.90
C SER A 55 6.24 3.95 -1.39
N TYR A 56 7.23 4.76 -1.11
CA TYR A 56 7.06 6.18 -0.84
C TYR A 56 8.39 6.87 -1.13
N PHE A 57 8.29 8.12 -1.54
CA PHE A 57 9.47 8.84 -2.04
C PHE A 57 10.49 9.09 -0.93
N SER A 58 10.04 9.52 0.25
CA SER A 58 10.97 9.96 1.30
C SER A 58 10.35 9.85 2.69
N ASP A 59 11.14 9.40 3.63
CA ASP A 59 10.77 9.43 5.06
C ASP A 59 10.51 10.84 5.56
N HIS A 60 11.05 11.85 4.87
CA HIS A 60 10.87 13.26 5.23
C HIS A 60 9.39 13.65 5.26
N PHE A 61 8.59 13.18 4.32
CA PHE A 61 7.17 13.56 4.23
C PHE A 61 6.36 13.04 5.39
N ALA A 62 6.63 11.84 5.84
CA ALA A 62 5.94 11.24 6.98
C ALA A 62 6.64 11.55 8.30
N ARG A 63 7.87 12.04 8.25
CA ARG A 63 8.74 12.25 9.42
C ARG A 63 8.83 11.00 10.29
N GLN A 64 8.85 9.86 9.64
CA GLN A 64 8.81 8.56 10.29
C GLN A 64 9.73 7.60 9.58
N LEU A 65 10.70 7.05 10.29
CA LEU A 65 11.52 5.97 9.75
C LEU A 65 10.69 4.70 9.67
N MET A 66 11.02 3.85 8.71
CA MET A 66 10.38 2.55 8.54
C MET A 66 8.86 2.66 8.33
N ALA A 67 8.41 3.73 7.68
CA ALA A 67 6.98 3.95 7.45
C ALA A 67 6.33 2.80 6.66
N GLY A 68 7.09 2.14 5.78
CA GLY A 68 6.57 1.02 5.00
C GLY A 68 6.11 -0.15 5.87
N ILE A 69 6.93 -0.56 6.82
CA ILE A 69 6.57 -1.69 7.68
C ILE A 69 5.45 -1.29 8.66
N MET A 70 5.41 -0.03 9.07
CA MET A 70 4.32 0.48 9.90
C MET A 70 2.99 0.46 9.14
N ALA A 71 3.00 0.84 7.87
CA ALA A 71 1.82 0.76 7.03
C ALA A 71 1.39 -0.70 6.82
N GLN A 72 2.32 -1.59 6.54
CA GLN A 72 2.03 -3.01 6.37
C GLN A 72 1.38 -3.61 7.62
N ASP A 73 1.90 -3.26 8.80
CA ASP A 73 1.34 -3.71 10.07
C ASP A 73 -0.07 -3.17 10.28
N TYR A 74 -0.26 -1.88 10.02
CA TYR A 74 -1.58 -1.23 10.17
C TYR A 74 -2.63 -1.85 9.24
N LEU A 75 -2.23 -2.23 8.03
CA LEU A 75 -3.13 -2.88 7.06
C LEU A 75 -3.46 -4.33 7.44
N GLY A 76 -2.75 -4.91 8.41
CA GLY A 76 -2.96 -6.29 8.83
C GLY A 76 -2.23 -7.31 7.98
N LEU A 77 -1.19 -6.89 7.24
CA LEU A 77 -0.45 -7.77 6.34
C LEU A 77 0.82 -8.36 6.95
N CYS A 78 1.15 -8.05 8.20
CA CYS A 78 2.21 -8.73 8.91
C CYS A 78 1.69 -10.05 9.48
N PRO A 79 2.49 -11.12 9.49
CA PRO A 79 3.92 -11.19 9.18
C PRO A 79 4.24 -11.59 7.72
N LYS A 80 3.39 -11.31 6.78
CA LYS A 80 3.65 -11.65 5.39
C LYS A 80 4.93 -10.97 4.89
N PRO A 81 5.65 -11.58 3.93
CA PRO A 81 6.84 -10.94 3.36
C PRO A 81 6.49 -9.57 2.78
N GLY A 82 7.32 -8.59 3.07
CA GLY A 82 7.11 -7.24 2.55
C GLY A 82 8.39 -6.45 2.56
N HIS A 83 8.49 -5.50 1.64
CA HIS A 83 9.63 -4.59 1.58
C HIS A 83 9.25 -3.29 0.91
N ARG A 84 10.09 -2.30 1.09
CA ARG A 84 9.94 -0.98 0.48
C ARG A 84 10.84 -0.87 -0.74
N VAL A 85 10.33 -0.22 -1.79
CA VAL A 85 11.13 0.20 -2.93
C VAL A 85 11.03 1.71 -3.08
N GLU A 86 12.09 2.31 -3.64
CA GLU A 86 12.16 3.74 -3.86
C GLU A 86 13.06 4.04 -5.05
N GLY A 87 12.67 5.01 -5.86
CA GLY A 87 13.42 5.43 -7.06
C GLY A 87 13.08 6.86 -7.44
N GLY A 88 13.01 7.76 -6.47
CA GLY A 88 12.69 9.17 -6.72
C GLY A 88 11.33 9.35 -7.35
N GLY A 89 11.25 10.10 -8.43
CA GLY A 89 9.99 10.34 -9.14
C GLY A 89 9.37 9.11 -9.77
N ALA A 90 10.13 8.01 -9.93
CA ALA A 90 9.64 6.76 -10.52
C ALA A 90 9.21 5.74 -9.46
N THR A 91 9.13 6.13 -8.19
CA THR A 91 8.89 5.22 -7.07
C THR A 91 7.63 4.35 -7.24
N GLY A 92 6.52 4.94 -7.66
CA GLY A 92 5.28 4.19 -7.85
C GLY A 92 5.38 3.13 -8.94
N GLY A 93 6.00 3.48 -10.07
CA GLY A 93 6.23 2.53 -11.16
C GLY A 93 7.15 1.39 -10.75
N LEU A 94 8.19 1.69 -9.97
CA LEU A 94 9.09 0.66 -9.45
C LEU A 94 8.39 -0.27 -8.48
N CYS A 95 7.48 0.25 -7.65
CA CYS A 95 6.68 -0.55 -6.75
C CYS A 95 5.83 -1.56 -7.53
N PHE A 96 5.19 -1.09 -8.58
CA PHE A 96 4.39 -1.94 -9.45
C PHE A 96 5.23 -3.03 -10.10
N GLN A 97 6.39 -2.65 -10.63
CA GLN A 97 7.32 -3.59 -11.26
C GLN A 97 7.82 -4.65 -10.27
N GLU A 98 8.13 -4.23 -9.05
CA GLU A 98 8.60 -5.15 -8.02
C GLU A 98 7.52 -6.15 -7.60
N ALA A 99 6.27 -5.71 -7.54
CA ALA A 99 5.15 -6.59 -7.23
C ALA A 99 4.84 -7.57 -8.36
N TRP A 100 5.18 -7.18 -9.59
CA TRP A 100 5.01 -8.02 -10.78
C TRP A 100 5.85 -9.31 -10.67
#